data_11c0bf242c24f52d1dfb18cabff66cfc
#
_entry.id   11c0bf242c24f52d1dfb18cabff66cfc
#
_cell.length_a   1.000
_cell.length_b   1.000
_cell.length_c   1.000
_cell.angle_alpha   90.00
_cell.angle_beta   90.00
_cell.angle_gamma   90.00
#
_symmetry.space_group_name_H-M   'P 1'
#
loop_
_entity.id
_entity.type
_entity.pdbx_description
1 polymer ?
#
loop_
_entity_poly.entity_id
_entity_poly.type
_entity_poly.pdbx_seq_one_letter_code
_entity_poly.pdbx_strand_id
1 'polypeptide(L)'
;TLKWAQTSDGYTDPEMNAHKGRGSFPITSKQTQKTVHQLRANNKAILVGKNTVEVDNPSLSVRHAEGNNPTRLIIDPLLELDYSALNMIREQGETWVLCEEEGHRGTRDIENVKVLPWLNLNTEDWLGKLRNEGIHSILVEGGASTLQRFLDCGCYDDIEIFISDKNLNTGLQAPKLPQITRGKFTEMRVGEDLRKQYIREC
;
A
#
# COMPACT_ATOMS: atom_id res chain seq x y z
N THR A 1 6.74 7.08 0.88
CA THR A 1 6.98 6.04 1.92
C THR A 1 6.53 4.67 1.44
N LEU A 2 7.37 3.65 1.52
CA LEU A 2 6.99 2.24 1.34
C LEU A 2 6.79 1.60 2.71
N LYS A 3 5.70 0.83 2.89
CA LYS A 3 5.43 0.18 4.18
C LYS A 3 4.89 -1.22 3.98
N TRP A 4 5.43 -2.18 4.72
CA TRP A 4 4.85 -3.52 4.84
C TRP A 4 5.04 -4.12 6.23
N ALA A 5 4.30 -5.19 6.48
CA ALA A 5 4.48 -6.05 7.63
C ALA A 5 4.94 -7.43 7.16
N GLN A 6 5.83 -8.06 7.92
CA GLN A 6 6.30 -9.41 7.67
C GLN A 6 6.52 -10.19 8.97
N THR A 7 6.54 -11.49 8.84
CA THR A 7 6.96 -12.39 9.92
C THR A 7 8.48 -12.39 10.08
N SER A 8 9.00 -12.96 11.18
CA SER A 8 10.45 -13.05 11.43
C SER A 8 11.17 -13.87 10.36
N ASP A 9 10.52 -14.81 9.71
CA ASP A 9 11.02 -15.62 8.60
C ASP A 9 10.72 -15.02 7.21
N GLY A 10 10.23 -13.77 7.13
CA GLY A 10 10.17 -12.96 5.91
C GLY A 10 8.94 -13.16 5.02
N TYR A 11 7.80 -13.57 5.58
CA TYR A 11 6.56 -13.71 4.82
C TYR A 11 5.55 -12.61 5.16
N THR A 12 4.79 -12.17 4.15
CA THR A 12 3.75 -11.14 4.29
C THR A 12 2.33 -11.72 4.32
N ASP A 13 2.16 -12.96 3.90
CA ASP A 13 0.88 -13.66 3.88
C ASP A 13 1.13 -15.18 3.95
N PRO A 14 0.31 -15.97 4.70
CA PRO A 14 0.46 -17.42 4.76
C PRO A 14 0.12 -18.13 3.44
N GLU A 15 -0.62 -17.49 2.55
CA GLU A 15 -1.08 -18.07 1.29
C GLU A 15 -0.55 -17.32 0.09
N MET A 16 0.24 -17.98 -0.77
CA MET A 16 0.73 -17.41 -2.03
C MET A 16 -0.40 -17.09 -3.02
N ASN A 17 -1.49 -17.87 -2.96
CA ASN A 17 -2.66 -17.74 -3.83
C ASN A 17 -3.94 -17.58 -2.98
N ALA A 18 -3.97 -16.52 -2.16
CA ALA A 18 -5.10 -16.24 -1.29
C ALA A 18 -6.40 -16.03 -2.09
N HIS A 19 -7.48 -16.60 -1.61
CA HIS A 19 -8.80 -16.45 -2.23
C HIS A 19 -9.34 -15.03 -2.03
N LYS A 20 -10.06 -14.53 -3.04
CA LYS A 20 -10.71 -13.21 -3.00
C LYS A 20 -11.62 -13.07 -1.78
N GLY A 21 -11.54 -11.93 -1.10
CA GLY A 21 -12.39 -11.61 0.03
C GLY A 21 -12.07 -12.36 1.33
N ARG A 22 -10.95 -13.06 1.41
CA ARG A 22 -10.49 -13.75 2.64
C ARG A 22 -10.30 -12.79 3.81
N GLY A 23 -9.96 -11.54 3.52
CA GLY A 23 -9.52 -10.57 4.50
C GLY A 23 -8.02 -10.67 4.81
N SER A 24 -7.48 -9.62 5.45
CA SER A 24 -6.06 -9.56 5.76
C SER A 24 -5.67 -10.55 6.87
N PHE A 25 -4.50 -11.16 6.73
CA PHE A 25 -3.90 -11.95 7.80
C PHE A 25 -3.20 -11.02 8.81
N PRO A 26 -3.54 -11.08 10.11
CA PRO A 26 -2.98 -10.19 11.12
C PRO A 26 -1.56 -10.61 11.49
N ILE A 27 -0.57 -10.07 10.80
CA ILE A 27 0.86 -10.32 11.10
C ILE A 27 1.24 -9.61 12.39
N THR A 28 1.00 -8.31 12.47
CA THR A 28 1.47 -7.42 13.54
C THR A 28 0.46 -7.22 14.66
N SER A 29 0.94 -6.69 15.78
CA SER A 29 0.17 -6.39 16.98
C SER A 29 -0.80 -5.21 16.79
N LYS A 30 -1.77 -5.08 17.71
CA LYS A 30 -2.68 -3.91 17.75
C LYS A 30 -1.94 -2.59 17.97
N GLN A 31 -0.80 -2.60 18.63
CA GLN A 31 -0.01 -1.40 18.86
C GLN A 31 0.65 -0.93 17.56
N THR A 32 1.17 -1.84 16.76
CA THR A 32 1.67 -1.54 15.41
C THR A 32 0.56 -1.00 14.51
N GLN A 33 -0.66 -1.52 14.61
CA GLN A 33 -1.80 -1.00 13.85
C GLN A 33 -2.05 0.50 14.12
N LYS A 34 -1.93 0.97 15.37
CA LYS A 34 -2.03 2.40 15.68
C LYS A 34 -0.96 3.22 14.95
N THR A 35 0.28 2.74 14.95
CA THR A 35 1.39 3.38 14.23
C THR A 35 1.11 3.44 12.73
N VAL A 36 0.59 2.35 12.14
CA VAL A 36 0.21 2.31 10.73
C VAL A 36 -0.91 3.31 10.42
N HIS A 37 -1.93 3.43 11.28
CA HIS A 37 -2.98 4.44 11.09
C HIS A 37 -2.44 5.88 11.21
N GLN A 38 -1.42 6.11 12.04
CA GLN A 38 -0.75 7.42 12.08
C GLN A 38 0.04 7.68 10.79
N LEU A 39 0.70 6.68 10.19
CA LEU A 39 1.34 6.81 8.88
C LEU A 39 0.32 7.16 7.79
N ARG A 40 -0.87 6.55 7.81
CA ARG A 40 -1.97 6.90 6.90
C ARG A 40 -2.40 8.35 7.06
N ALA A 41 -2.62 8.80 8.29
CA ALA A 41 -3.03 10.17 8.61
C ALA A 41 -1.99 11.22 8.18
N ASN A 42 -0.71 10.85 8.17
CA ASN A 42 0.41 11.73 7.81
C ASN A 42 0.64 11.81 6.28
N ASN A 43 -0.02 10.98 5.48
CA ASN A 43 0.15 10.97 4.04
C ASN A 43 -1.10 11.48 3.32
N LYS A 44 -0.88 12.16 2.19
CA LYS A 44 -1.95 12.70 1.35
C LYS A 44 -2.72 11.58 0.64
N ALA A 45 -2.03 10.51 0.28
CA ALA A 45 -2.61 9.33 -0.36
C ALA A 45 -2.06 8.02 0.18
N ILE A 46 -2.85 6.95 0.01
CA ILE A 46 -2.46 5.57 0.27
C ILE A 46 -2.61 4.77 -1.01
N LEU A 47 -1.60 3.97 -1.37
CA LEU A 47 -1.58 3.21 -2.60
C LEU A 47 -1.49 1.71 -2.33
N VAL A 48 -2.34 0.95 -3.03
CA VAL A 48 -2.36 -0.51 -3.01
C VAL A 48 -2.53 -1.08 -4.43
N GLY A 49 -2.05 -2.30 -4.64
CA GLY A 49 -2.29 -3.03 -5.88
C GLY A 49 -3.63 -3.78 -5.87
N LYS A 50 -4.14 -4.12 -7.05
CA LYS A 50 -5.37 -4.87 -7.28
C LYS A 50 -5.49 -6.12 -6.41
N ASN A 51 -4.44 -6.96 -6.37
CA ASN A 51 -4.49 -8.22 -5.61
C ASN A 51 -4.75 -7.99 -4.10
N THR A 52 -4.18 -6.94 -3.52
CA THR A 52 -4.47 -6.57 -2.12
C THR A 52 -5.94 -6.21 -1.94
N VAL A 53 -6.53 -5.48 -2.90
CA VAL A 53 -7.94 -5.12 -2.86
C VAL A 53 -8.83 -6.37 -2.99
N GLU A 54 -8.52 -7.27 -3.91
CA GLU A 54 -9.29 -8.51 -4.13
C GLU A 54 -9.26 -9.45 -2.93
N VAL A 55 -8.09 -9.59 -2.29
CA VAL A 55 -7.92 -10.53 -1.17
C VAL A 55 -8.46 -9.95 0.13
N ASP A 56 -8.09 -8.72 0.45
CA ASP A 56 -8.33 -8.12 1.76
C ASP A 56 -9.59 -7.26 1.83
N ASN A 57 -10.08 -6.76 0.69
CA ASN A 57 -11.16 -5.76 0.60
C ASN A 57 -11.03 -4.67 1.67
N PRO A 58 -9.88 -3.95 1.73
CA PRO A 58 -9.55 -3.08 2.83
C PRO A 58 -10.30 -1.75 2.72
N SER A 59 -10.64 -1.13 3.88
CA SER A 59 -11.19 0.24 3.91
C SER A 59 -10.15 1.32 3.65
N LEU A 60 -8.88 1.08 3.95
CA LEU A 60 -7.76 2.03 3.86
C LEU A 60 -7.98 3.35 4.61
N SER A 61 -8.86 3.36 5.59
CA SER A 61 -9.23 4.53 6.39
C SER A 61 -8.35 4.69 7.64
N VAL A 62 -8.40 5.89 8.22
CA VAL A 62 -7.79 6.22 9.52
C VAL A 62 -8.82 5.99 10.62
N ARG A 63 -8.61 4.98 11.49
CA ARG A 63 -9.55 4.62 12.57
C ARG A 63 -8.93 4.66 13.97
N HIS A 64 -7.62 4.53 14.05
CA HIS A 64 -6.90 4.40 15.32
C HIS A 64 -5.86 5.50 15.53
N ALA A 65 -5.99 6.62 14.81
CA ALA A 65 -5.18 7.82 14.94
C ALA A 65 -6.04 9.06 14.65
N GLU A 66 -5.58 10.22 15.06
CA GLU A 66 -6.17 11.49 14.68
C GLU A 66 -5.68 11.91 13.29
N GLY A 67 -6.57 12.45 12.46
CA GLY A 67 -6.25 12.95 11.13
C GLY A 67 -7.29 12.57 10.08
N ASN A 68 -7.07 13.07 8.86
CA ASN A 68 -7.98 12.83 7.73
C ASN A 68 -7.66 11.50 7.04
N ASN A 69 -8.67 10.93 6.39
CA ASN A 69 -8.47 9.81 5.49
C ASN A 69 -7.64 10.26 4.28
N PRO A 70 -6.62 9.50 3.87
CA PRO A 70 -5.88 9.77 2.64
C PRO A 70 -6.74 9.47 1.40
N THR A 71 -6.45 10.10 0.27
CA THR A 71 -6.95 9.69 -1.05
C THR A 71 -6.47 8.26 -1.33
N ARG A 72 -7.37 7.38 -1.71
CA ARG A 72 -7.04 5.97 -2.00
C ARG A 72 -6.63 5.82 -3.45
N LEU A 73 -5.45 5.29 -3.68
CA LEU A 73 -4.92 5.00 -5.01
C LEU A 73 -4.89 3.48 -5.21
N ILE A 74 -5.51 3.00 -6.28
CA ILE A 74 -5.52 1.57 -6.64
C ILE A 74 -4.79 1.40 -7.97
N ILE A 75 -3.83 0.50 -8.03
CA ILE A 75 -3.27 0.03 -9.30
C ILE A 75 -4.12 -1.14 -9.79
N ASP A 76 -4.95 -0.89 -10.80
CA ASP A 76 -5.76 -1.89 -11.49
C ASP A 76 -5.63 -1.70 -13.00
N PRO A 77 -4.61 -2.32 -13.64
CA PRO A 77 -4.25 -2.05 -15.02
C PRO A 77 -5.41 -2.20 -16.02
N LEU A 78 -6.23 -3.22 -15.83
CA LEU A 78 -7.29 -3.61 -16.77
C LEU A 78 -8.71 -3.27 -16.26
N LEU A 79 -8.83 -2.56 -15.12
CA LEU A 79 -10.10 -2.22 -14.47
C LEU A 79 -10.99 -3.45 -14.22
N GLU A 80 -10.40 -4.50 -13.63
CA GLU A 80 -11.07 -5.79 -13.41
C GLU A 80 -11.78 -5.92 -12.06
N LEU A 81 -11.58 -4.94 -11.14
CA LEU A 81 -12.22 -4.93 -9.83
C LEU A 81 -13.71 -4.59 -9.94
N ASP A 82 -14.53 -5.24 -9.13
CA ASP A 82 -15.91 -4.79 -8.86
C ASP A 82 -15.90 -3.68 -7.80
N TYR A 83 -15.76 -2.44 -8.24
CA TYR A 83 -15.66 -1.29 -7.35
C TYR A 83 -16.90 -1.08 -6.49
N SER A 84 -18.10 -1.51 -6.94
CA SER A 84 -19.35 -1.38 -6.18
C SER A 84 -19.37 -2.24 -4.91
N ALA A 85 -18.60 -3.31 -4.90
CA ALA A 85 -18.48 -4.25 -3.78
C ALA A 85 -17.39 -3.88 -2.75
N LEU A 86 -16.54 -2.87 -3.06
CA LEU A 86 -15.39 -2.54 -2.22
C LEU A 86 -15.77 -1.76 -0.96
N ASN A 87 -15.23 -2.17 0.18
CA ASN A 87 -15.42 -1.48 1.45
C ASN A 87 -14.94 -0.03 1.39
N MET A 88 -13.81 0.22 0.73
CA MET A 88 -13.25 1.57 0.63
C MET A 88 -14.14 2.55 -0.13
N ILE A 89 -14.97 2.09 -1.06
CA ILE A 89 -15.90 2.96 -1.81
C ILE A 89 -17.09 3.39 -0.94
N ARG A 90 -17.46 2.57 0.05
CA ARG A 90 -18.54 2.88 1.00
C ARG A 90 -18.11 3.86 2.08
N GLU A 91 -16.83 4.08 2.23
CA GLU A 91 -16.24 5.01 3.20
C GLU A 91 -16.09 6.41 2.58
N GLN A 92 -16.20 7.47 3.39
CA GLN A 92 -15.93 8.83 2.93
C GLN A 92 -14.52 8.99 2.38
N GLY A 93 -14.39 9.78 1.31
CA GLY A 93 -13.13 10.11 0.66
C GLY A 93 -13.07 9.64 -0.78
N GLU A 94 -12.08 10.15 -1.50
CA GLU A 94 -11.89 9.86 -2.92
C GLU A 94 -11.09 8.58 -3.13
N THR A 95 -11.43 7.87 -4.20
CA THR A 95 -10.67 6.71 -4.68
C THR A 95 -10.28 6.97 -6.14
N TRP A 96 -8.97 6.90 -6.43
CA TRP A 96 -8.43 7.08 -7.77
C TRP A 96 -7.84 5.75 -8.24
N VAL A 97 -8.20 5.37 -9.44
CA VAL A 97 -7.77 4.10 -10.05
C VAL A 97 -6.80 4.39 -11.17
N LEU A 98 -5.57 3.88 -11.01
CA LEU A 98 -4.55 3.94 -12.07
C LEU A 98 -4.71 2.70 -12.96
N CYS A 99 -4.92 2.93 -14.26
CA CYS A 99 -5.10 1.88 -15.27
C CYS A 99 -4.22 2.16 -16.51
N GLU A 100 -4.18 1.21 -17.45
CA GLU A 100 -3.43 1.35 -18.71
C GLU A 100 -4.19 2.18 -19.72
N GLU A 101 -5.51 1.96 -19.86
CA GLU A 101 -6.36 2.64 -20.86
C GLU A 101 -7.71 3.05 -20.25
N GLU A 102 -8.27 4.17 -20.73
CA GLU A 102 -9.66 4.52 -20.45
C GLU A 102 -10.60 3.63 -21.26
N GLY A 103 -11.53 2.99 -20.63
CA GLY A 103 -12.65 2.41 -21.39
C GLY A 103 -13.17 1.05 -20.99
N HIS A 104 -12.69 0.43 -19.93
CA HIS A 104 -13.27 -0.82 -19.45
C HIS A 104 -14.46 -0.58 -18.51
N ARG A 105 -15.44 -1.48 -18.62
CA ARG A 105 -16.79 -1.37 -18.05
C ARG A 105 -16.77 -1.29 -16.52
N GLY A 106 -17.53 -0.34 -15.96
CA GLY A 106 -17.99 -0.39 -14.57
C GLY A 106 -17.49 0.69 -13.62
N THR A 107 -16.50 1.52 -13.99
CA THR A 107 -15.96 2.57 -13.10
C THR A 107 -16.53 3.96 -13.35
N ARG A 108 -17.09 4.23 -14.53
CA ARG A 108 -17.49 5.58 -14.99
C ARG A 108 -18.64 6.20 -14.21
N ASP A 109 -19.46 5.39 -13.54
CA ASP A 109 -20.70 5.81 -12.88
C ASP A 109 -20.65 5.62 -11.36
N ILE A 110 -19.47 5.36 -10.76
CA ILE A 110 -19.36 5.22 -9.31
C ILE A 110 -18.93 6.56 -8.73
N GLU A 111 -19.82 7.13 -7.92
CA GLU A 111 -19.54 8.36 -7.18
C GLU A 111 -18.25 8.25 -6.36
N ASN A 112 -17.41 9.30 -6.39
CA ASN A 112 -16.12 9.38 -5.70
C ASN A 112 -15.01 8.46 -6.25
N VAL A 113 -15.16 7.88 -7.46
CA VAL A 113 -14.11 7.14 -8.15
C VAL A 113 -13.61 7.92 -9.36
N LYS A 114 -12.31 8.23 -9.38
CA LYS A 114 -11.62 8.88 -10.51
C LYS A 114 -10.72 7.87 -11.20
N VAL A 115 -10.85 7.70 -12.51
CA VAL A 115 -10.02 6.81 -13.31
C VAL A 115 -8.91 7.60 -13.98
N LEU A 116 -7.67 7.08 -13.89
CA LEU A 116 -6.45 7.71 -14.37
C LEU A 116 -5.67 6.74 -15.29
N PRO A 117 -5.71 6.93 -16.62
CA PRO A 117 -5.07 6.02 -17.58
C PRO A 117 -3.57 6.30 -17.69
N TRP A 118 -2.83 6.18 -16.61
CA TRP A 118 -1.43 6.62 -16.51
C TRP A 118 -0.42 5.48 -16.36
N LEU A 119 -0.87 4.21 -16.25
CA LEU A 119 0.05 3.09 -16.02
C LEU A 119 0.93 2.73 -17.22
N ASN A 120 0.59 3.20 -18.42
CA ASN A 120 1.46 3.11 -19.59
C ASN A 120 2.69 4.03 -19.51
N LEU A 121 2.69 4.97 -18.57
CA LEU A 121 3.84 5.81 -18.26
C LEU A 121 4.80 5.07 -17.33
N ASN A 122 6.08 5.47 -17.31
CA ASN A 122 6.98 5.01 -16.26
C ASN A 122 6.54 5.53 -14.89
N THR A 123 7.09 4.95 -13.82
CA THR A 123 6.65 5.24 -12.45
C THR A 123 6.87 6.70 -12.07
N GLU A 124 7.99 7.31 -12.46
CA GLU A 124 8.30 8.71 -12.17
C GLU A 124 7.32 9.67 -12.84
N ASP A 125 6.95 9.41 -14.10
CA ASP A 125 6.04 10.27 -14.86
C ASP A 125 4.62 10.29 -14.28
N TRP A 126 4.04 9.12 -13.94
CA TRP A 126 2.71 9.14 -13.34
C TRP A 126 2.71 9.64 -11.89
N LEU A 127 3.81 9.47 -11.13
CA LEU A 127 3.99 10.13 -9.84
C LEU A 127 4.03 11.66 -10.01
N GLY A 128 4.71 12.16 -11.05
CA GLY A 128 4.72 13.57 -11.43
C GLY A 128 3.31 14.10 -11.71
N LYS A 129 2.47 13.32 -12.41
CA LYS A 129 1.06 13.67 -12.65
C LYS A 129 0.26 13.73 -11.35
N LEU A 130 0.42 12.75 -10.45
CA LEU A 130 -0.23 12.78 -9.13
C LEU A 130 0.16 14.01 -8.32
N ARG A 131 1.44 14.41 -8.38
CA ARG A 131 1.91 15.63 -7.73
C ARG A 131 1.19 16.88 -8.26
N ASN A 132 0.98 16.98 -9.58
CA ASN A 132 0.24 18.08 -10.20
C ASN A 132 -1.25 18.10 -9.78
N GLU A 133 -1.81 16.94 -9.45
CA GLU A 133 -3.16 16.80 -8.87
C GLU A 133 -3.21 17.05 -7.34
N GLY A 134 -2.11 17.50 -6.73
CA GLY A 134 -2.03 17.84 -5.31
C GLY A 134 -1.66 16.67 -4.38
N ILE A 135 -1.29 15.52 -4.92
CA ILE A 135 -0.79 14.37 -4.13
C ILE A 135 0.72 14.50 -3.96
N HIS A 136 1.15 15.03 -2.83
CA HIS A 136 2.57 15.31 -2.53
C HIS A 136 3.24 14.25 -1.64
N SER A 137 2.46 13.37 -1.03
CA SER A 137 2.97 12.23 -0.24
C SER A 137 2.10 11.02 -0.41
N ILE A 138 2.72 9.84 -0.57
CA ILE A 138 2.05 8.58 -0.81
C ILE A 138 2.60 7.53 0.15
N LEU A 139 1.72 6.86 0.88
CA LEU A 139 2.02 5.66 1.62
C LEU A 139 1.68 4.44 0.75
N VAL A 140 2.67 3.70 0.29
CA VAL A 140 2.47 2.46 -0.46
C VAL A 140 2.38 1.31 0.55
N GLU A 141 1.18 0.74 0.74
CA GLU A 141 0.96 -0.29 1.77
C GLU A 141 0.81 -1.70 1.22
N GLY A 142 0.64 -1.88 -0.08
CA GLY A 142 0.20 -3.18 -0.41
C GLY A 142 0.46 -3.77 -1.76
N GLY A 143 0.50 -5.10 -1.65
CA GLY A 143 0.96 -6.03 -2.65
C GLY A 143 2.49 -6.07 -2.71
N ALA A 144 3.09 -7.25 -2.45
CA ALA A 144 4.55 -7.41 -2.52
C ALA A 144 5.10 -6.99 -3.90
N SER A 145 4.37 -7.28 -4.99
CA SER A 145 4.73 -6.87 -6.35
C SER A 145 4.69 -5.34 -6.55
N THR A 146 3.69 -4.67 -5.98
CA THR A 146 3.59 -3.21 -6.03
C THR A 146 4.76 -2.57 -5.30
N LEU A 147 5.04 -3.01 -4.08
CA LEU A 147 6.18 -2.53 -3.30
C LEU A 147 7.50 -2.80 -4.01
N GLN A 148 7.68 -4.01 -4.58
CA GLN A 148 8.87 -4.37 -5.34
C GLN A 148 9.10 -3.44 -6.54
N ARG A 149 8.04 -3.09 -7.29
CA ARG A 149 8.13 -2.13 -8.39
C ARG A 149 8.70 -0.78 -7.95
N PHE A 150 8.26 -0.25 -6.80
CA PHE A 150 8.80 1.01 -6.26
C PHE A 150 10.24 0.87 -5.78
N LEU A 151 10.61 -0.27 -5.20
CA LEU A 151 11.98 -0.57 -4.81
C LEU A 151 12.91 -0.66 -6.02
N ASP A 152 12.48 -1.36 -7.08
CA ASP A 152 13.27 -1.59 -8.28
C ASP A 152 13.53 -0.29 -9.06
N CYS A 153 12.56 0.63 -9.13
CA CYS A 153 12.75 1.95 -9.78
C CYS A 153 13.40 2.99 -8.85
N GLY A 154 13.59 2.69 -7.56
CA GLY A 154 14.13 3.65 -6.59
C GLY A 154 13.20 4.82 -6.27
N CYS A 155 11.90 4.69 -6.56
CA CYS A 155 10.89 5.74 -6.38
C CYS A 155 10.36 5.74 -4.93
N TYR A 156 11.24 6.02 -3.98
CA TYR A 156 10.88 6.12 -2.55
C TYR A 156 11.87 7.03 -1.80
N ASP A 157 11.39 7.66 -0.73
CA ASP A 157 12.19 8.46 0.20
C ASP A 157 12.50 7.67 1.47
N ASP A 158 11.51 6.90 1.96
CA ASP A 158 11.65 6.11 3.18
C ASP A 158 10.91 4.77 3.08
N ILE A 159 11.36 3.83 3.90
CA ILE A 159 10.83 2.47 4.00
C ILE A 159 10.54 2.15 5.47
N GLU A 160 9.34 1.62 5.72
CA GLU A 160 8.85 1.20 7.01
C GLU A 160 8.53 -0.29 7.03
N ILE A 161 9.28 -1.07 7.79
CA ILE A 161 9.07 -2.52 7.89
C ILE A 161 8.68 -2.85 9.32
N PHE A 162 7.55 -3.53 9.50
CA PHE A 162 7.11 -4.06 10.79
C PHE A 162 7.29 -5.58 10.78
N ILE A 163 8.10 -6.08 11.69
CA ILE A 163 8.47 -7.50 11.78
C ILE A 163 7.88 -8.06 13.07
N SER A 164 6.98 -9.03 12.94
CA SER A 164 6.47 -9.78 14.09
C SER A 164 7.38 -10.95 14.44
N ASP A 165 7.25 -11.48 15.63
CA ASP A 165 7.95 -12.69 16.10
C ASP A 165 7.36 -13.99 15.55
N LYS A 166 6.24 -13.91 14.80
CA LYS A 166 5.59 -15.06 14.17
C LYS A 166 6.45 -15.65 13.06
N ASN A 167 6.30 -16.96 12.85
CA ASN A 167 6.85 -17.71 11.72
C ASN A 167 5.71 -18.34 10.92
N LEU A 168 5.80 -18.28 9.60
CA LEU A 168 4.84 -18.91 8.69
C LEU A 168 5.42 -20.16 8.00
N ASN A 169 6.74 -20.26 7.89
CA ASN A 169 7.51 -21.31 7.19
C ASN A 169 7.24 -21.38 5.67
N THR A 170 6.08 -20.90 5.22
CA THR A 170 5.68 -20.85 3.81
C THR A 170 4.69 -19.72 3.60
N GLY A 171 4.57 -19.22 2.38
CA GLY A 171 3.64 -18.15 2.05
C GLY A 171 4.19 -17.16 1.02
N LEU A 172 3.57 -15.98 0.96
CA LEU A 172 4.00 -14.88 0.10
C LEU A 172 5.20 -14.18 0.74
N GLN A 173 6.34 -14.21 0.06
CA GLN A 173 7.56 -13.55 0.54
C GLN A 173 7.42 -12.02 0.56
N ALA A 174 8.08 -11.40 1.54
CA ALA A 174 8.23 -9.96 1.60
C ALA A 174 9.05 -9.43 0.42
N PRO A 175 8.87 -8.14 0.05
CA PRO A 175 9.70 -7.49 -0.95
C PRO A 175 11.18 -7.59 -0.62
N LYS A 176 12.01 -7.75 -1.65
CA LYS A 176 13.46 -7.79 -1.50
C LYS A 176 14.01 -6.38 -1.45
N LEU A 177 14.63 -6.03 -0.33
CA LEU A 177 15.32 -4.75 -0.19
C LEU A 177 16.50 -4.67 -1.16
N PRO A 178 16.67 -3.54 -1.88
CA PRO A 178 17.88 -3.26 -2.62
C PRO A 178 19.06 -3.07 -1.64
N GLN A 179 20.29 -3.10 -2.15
CA GLN A 179 21.44 -2.72 -1.36
C GLN A 179 21.40 -1.22 -1.07
N ILE A 180 20.97 -0.86 0.13
CA ILE A 180 20.88 0.55 0.56
C ILE A 180 22.29 0.99 1.00
N THR A 181 22.92 1.84 0.20
CA THR A 181 24.30 2.31 0.44
C THR A 181 24.35 3.69 1.09
N ARG A 182 23.25 4.45 1.07
CA ARG A 182 23.16 5.79 1.64
C ARG A 182 21.81 5.98 2.33
N GLY A 183 21.83 6.48 3.55
CA GLY A 183 20.63 6.76 4.32
C GLY A 183 20.78 6.45 5.80
N LYS A 184 19.79 6.87 6.56
CA LYS A 184 19.69 6.63 8.01
C LYS A 184 18.84 5.40 8.25
N PHE A 185 19.38 4.47 9.01
CA PHE A 185 18.68 3.29 9.47
C PHE A 185 18.38 3.37 10.96
N THR A 186 17.16 3.06 11.36
CA THR A 186 16.76 2.97 12.77
C THR A 186 15.94 1.72 13.03
N GLU A 187 16.10 1.15 14.22
CA GLU A 187 15.28 0.04 14.70
C GLU A 187 14.67 0.43 16.06
N MET A 188 13.40 0.08 16.25
CA MET A 188 12.72 0.31 17.53
C MET A 188 11.61 -0.72 17.75
N ARG A 189 11.31 -1.03 19.01
CA ARG A 189 10.16 -1.85 19.37
C ARG A 189 8.88 -1.03 19.34
N VAL A 190 7.83 -1.64 18.77
CA VAL A 190 6.45 -1.13 18.77
C VAL A 190 5.56 -2.25 19.30
N GLY A 191 5.32 -2.25 20.60
CA GLY A 191 4.74 -3.40 21.29
C GLY A 191 5.64 -4.62 21.16
N GLU A 192 5.10 -5.72 20.65
CA GLU A 192 5.82 -6.97 20.43
C GLU A 192 6.62 -6.98 19.12
N ASP A 193 6.28 -6.07 18.19
CA ASP A 193 6.89 -6.03 16.86
C ASP A 193 8.18 -5.20 16.83
N LEU A 194 9.06 -5.50 15.88
CA LEU A 194 10.22 -4.69 15.52
C LEU A 194 9.89 -3.80 14.34
N ARG A 195 9.99 -2.49 14.51
CA ARG A 195 9.94 -1.52 13.43
C ARG A 195 11.35 -1.23 12.93
N LYS A 196 11.58 -1.39 11.63
CA LYS A 196 12.77 -0.95 10.92
C LYS A 196 12.39 0.20 10.00
N GLN A 197 13.14 1.30 10.10
CA GLN A 197 12.94 2.46 9.25
C GLN A 197 14.23 2.78 8.49
N TYR A 198 14.10 2.97 7.19
CA TYR A 198 15.15 3.50 6.32
C TYR A 198 14.71 4.84 5.78
N ILE A 199 15.56 5.85 5.92
CA ILE A 199 15.35 7.18 5.34
C ILE A 199 16.49 7.41 4.35
N ARG A 200 16.15 7.58 3.09
CA ARG A 200 17.11 7.87 2.02
C ARG A 200 17.67 9.27 2.19
N GLU A 201 18.98 9.41 2.12
CA GLU A 201 19.63 10.73 2.03
C GLU A 201 19.64 11.18 0.56
N CYS A 202 19.21 12.42 0.31
CA CYS A 202 19.19 13.06 -1.01
C CYS A 202 20.61 13.36 -1.51
#